data_283332ec54c7778256b0151ac691d971
#
_entry.id   283332ec54c7778256b0151ac691d971
#
_cell.length_a   1.000
_cell.length_b   1.000
_cell.length_c   1.000
_cell.angle_alpha   90.00
_cell.angle_beta   90.00
_cell.angle_gamma   90.00
#
_symmetry.space_group_name_H-M   'P 1'
#
loop_
_entity.id
_entity.type
_entity.pdbx_description
1 polymer ?
#
loop_
_entity_poly.entity_id
_entity_poly.type
_entity_poly.pdbx_seq_one_letter_code
_entity_poly.pdbx_strand_id
1 'polypeptide(L)'
;MSMRESLWDCLVRSGMTEAPTPPGLCVPSSSSGARGHGIHRAKSIVVAVRSFVRFLGVTGRCPAGMEHAIPGFASSPLSPLPRFLAAEDVERVISSCNGYIFELRDRAVILLLARLGLRASEVAQLKFTDIDWRNGAITLCGKGRRQESLPLPQEVGNAILLYLNQGRPPLRVAEVFTTVLAPLRALTRAGVTHIVRGALRRAGINAPINGAHVLRHSAATTMLRQGASLAGVRAVLRHRSARTTAHYAKVDFNLLLEIAQPWPEVSSC
;
A
#
# COMPACT_ATOMS: atom_id res chain seq x y z
N MET A 1 -37.95 21.76 12.39
CA MET A 1 -36.73 21.53 13.20
C MET A 1 -35.71 20.84 12.33
N SER A 2 -34.58 21.51 12.11
CA SER A 2 -33.54 21.04 11.16
C SER A 2 -32.77 19.84 11.75
N MET A 3 -32.46 18.86 10.93
CA MET A 3 -31.68 17.65 11.29
C MET A 3 -30.28 17.96 11.89
N ARG A 4 -29.82 19.21 11.79
CA ARG A 4 -28.59 19.71 12.42
C ARG A 4 -28.74 19.95 13.92
N GLU A 5 -29.92 20.37 14.38
CA GLU A 5 -30.18 20.64 15.79
C GLU A 5 -30.25 19.35 16.62
N SER A 6 -30.76 18.26 16.05
CA SER A 6 -30.87 16.98 16.77
C SER A 6 -29.49 16.29 17.00
N LEU A 7 -28.52 16.56 16.15
CA LEU A 7 -27.13 16.01 16.30
C LEU A 7 -26.38 16.74 17.42
N TRP A 8 -26.64 18.04 17.57
CA TRP A 8 -26.08 18.90 18.61
C TRP A 8 -26.62 18.55 19.99
N ASP A 9 -27.94 18.38 20.08
CA ASP A 9 -28.60 17.95 21.31
C ASP A 9 -28.18 16.56 21.79
N CYS A 10 -27.87 15.65 20.87
CA CYS A 10 -27.35 14.32 21.19
C CYS A 10 -25.94 14.36 21.78
N LEU A 11 -25.09 15.23 21.25
CA LEU A 11 -23.70 15.42 21.74
C LEU A 11 -23.68 16.09 23.11
N VAL A 12 -24.51 17.07 23.35
CA VAL A 12 -24.65 17.79 24.64
C VAL A 12 -25.16 16.84 25.73
N ARG A 13 -26.14 15.98 25.46
CA ARG A 13 -26.63 14.97 26.43
C ARG A 13 -25.60 13.88 26.77
N SER A 14 -24.56 13.71 25.95
CA SER A 14 -23.48 12.74 26.21
C SER A 14 -22.40 13.25 27.17
N GLY A 15 -22.57 14.41 27.81
CA GLY A 15 -21.67 14.96 28.82
C GLY A 15 -20.41 15.64 28.25
N MET A 16 -20.41 15.97 26.96
CA MET A 16 -19.35 16.77 26.33
C MET A 16 -19.70 18.27 26.48
N THR A 17 -19.44 18.85 27.64
CA THR A 17 -19.82 20.23 27.97
C THR A 17 -18.79 21.30 27.59
N GLU A 18 -17.74 20.99 26.88
CA GLU A 18 -16.83 22.00 26.32
C GLU A 18 -16.52 21.70 24.85
N ALA A 19 -17.14 22.46 23.95
CA ALA A 19 -16.74 22.52 22.56
C ALA A 19 -15.52 23.45 22.43
N PRO A 20 -14.36 23.01 21.93
CA PRO A 20 -13.36 23.94 21.48
C PRO A 20 -13.91 24.71 20.29
N THR A 21 -13.92 26.03 20.40
CA THR A 21 -14.25 26.94 19.30
C THR A 21 -13.41 26.56 18.07
N PRO A 22 -13.99 26.22 16.92
CA PRO A 22 -13.19 25.90 15.75
C PRO A 22 -12.42 27.15 15.32
N PRO A 23 -11.09 27.09 15.15
CA PRO A 23 -10.37 28.15 14.46
C PRO A 23 -10.92 28.21 13.04
N GLY A 24 -11.15 29.43 12.54
CA GLY A 24 -11.80 29.73 11.28
C GLY A 24 -11.35 28.82 10.15
N LEU A 25 -12.34 28.23 9.45
CA LEU A 25 -12.13 27.47 8.22
C LEU A 25 -11.56 28.40 7.15
N CYS A 26 -10.25 28.57 7.15
CA CYS A 26 -9.52 29.03 5.98
C CYS A 26 -9.56 27.91 4.95
N VAL A 27 -10.36 28.09 3.90
CA VAL A 27 -10.34 27.23 2.73
C VAL A 27 -9.08 27.57 1.95
N PRO A 28 -8.05 26.69 1.90
CA PRO A 28 -6.87 27.01 1.10
C PRO A 28 -7.22 26.87 -0.37
N SER A 29 -6.96 27.93 -1.11
CA SER A 29 -7.01 28.00 -2.56
C SER A 29 -6.08 26.97 -3.20
N SER A 30 -6.62 26.34 -4.22
CA SER A 30 -6.12 25.30 -5.11
C SER A 30 -4.63 25.27 -5.43
N SER A 31 -3.96 24.15 -5.04
CA SER A 31 -2.86 23.58 -5.79
C SER A 31 -3.16 22.08 -6.02
N SER A 32 -3.02 21.63 -7.27
CA SER A 32 -3.53 20.35 -7.76
C SER A 32 -2.90 19.07 -7.19
N GLY A 33 -1.80 19.18 -6.45
CA GLY A 33 -1.10 18.04 -5.81
C GLY A 33 -1.62 17.65 -4.43
N ALA A 34 -2.27 18.56 -3.71
CA ALA A 34 -2.71 18.36 -2.33
C ALA A 34 -4.09 17.67 -2.21
N ARG A 35 -4.86 17.60 -3.29
CA ARG A 35 -6.25 17.10 -3.27
C ARG A 35 -6.41 15.62 -2.97
N GLY A 36 -5.45 14.78 -3.38
CA GLY A 36 -5.56 13.32 -3.18
C GLY A 36 -5.45 12.88 -1.72
N HIS A 37 -4.55 13.49 -0.96
CA HIS A 37 -4.35 13.19 0.46
C HIS A 37 -5.54 13.66 1.33
N GLY A 38 -6.15 14.78 0.97
CA GLY A 38 -7.35 15.31 1.66
C GLY A 38 -8.54 14.37 1.58
N ILE A 39 -8.83 13.82 0.40
CA ILE A 39 -9.99 12.93 0.17
C ILE A 39 -9.85 11.61 0.93
N HIS A 40 -8.68 10.99 0.95
CA HIS A 40 -8.46 9.76 1.72
C HIS A 40 -8.60 9.97 3.21
N ARG A 41 -8.09 11.09 3.72
CA ARG A 41 -8.21 11.48 5.12
C ARG A 41 -9.67 11.77 5.49
N ALA A 42 -10.39 12.51 4.66
CA ALA A 42 -11.81 12.78 4.83
C ALA A 42 -12.65 11.49 4.82
N LYS A 43 -12.40 10.55 3.90
CA LYS A 43 -13.04 9.23 3.90
C LYS A 43 -12.81 8.46 5.20
N SER A 44 -11.57 8.46 5.71
CA SER A 44 -11.25 7.79 6.97
C SER A 44 -11.97 8.41 8.17
N ILE A 45 -12.07 9.74 8.21
CA ILE A 45 -12.81 10.46 9.25
C ILE A 45 -14.30 10.10 9.19
N VAL A 46 -14.91 10.12 8.00
CA VAL A 46 -16.33 9.75 7.84
C VAL A 46 -16.60 8.32 8.30
N VAL A 47 -15.72 7.38 7.97
CA VAL A 47 -15.83 5.98 8.44
C VAL A 47 -15.76 5.91 9.96
N ALA A 48 -14.82 6.62 10.58
CA ALA A 48 -14.68 6.65 12.03
C ALA A 48 -15.91 7.27 12.72
N VAL A 49 -16.39 8.41 12.22
CA VAL A 49 -17.59 9.09 12.75
C VAL A 49 -18.82 8.21 12.61
N ARG A 50 -19.04 7.57 11.47
CA ARG A 50 -20.15 6.62 11.30
C ARG A 50 -20.09 5.45 12.26
N SER A 51 -18.90 4.89 12.49
CA SER A 51 -18.71 3.78 13.44
C SER A 51 -19.01 4.23 14.87
N PHE A 52 -18.60 5.45 15.23
CA PHE A 52 -18.88 6.03 16.53
C PHE A 52 -20.38 6.30 16.74
N VAL A 53 -21.05 6.92 15.77
CA VAL A 53 -22.50 7.18 15.86
C VAL A 53 -23.29 5.87 15.94
N ARG A 54 -22.89 4.84 15.19
CA ARG A 54 -23.48 3.50 15.30
C ARG A 54 -23.32 2.91 16.71
N PHE A 55 -22.13 3.04 17.30
CA PHE A 55 -21.89 2.62 18.69
C PHE A 55 -22.80 3.36 19.67
N LEU A 56 -22.99 4.68 19.51
CA LEU A 56 -23.92 5.46 20.34
C LEU A 56 -25.37 4.99 20.18
N GLY A 57 -25.80 4.65 18.95
CA GLY A 57 -27.11 4.09 18.68
C GLY A 57 -27.33 2.73 19.37
N VAL A 58 -26.34 1.83 19.29
CA VAL A 58 -26.39 0.51 19.96
C VAL A 58 -26.42 0.66 21.50
N THR A 59 -25.75 1.66 22.05
CA THR A 59 -25.74 1.94 23.51
C THR A 59 -26.91 2.78 23.99
N GLY A 60 -27.90 3.08 23.12
CA GLY A 60 -29.08 3.87 23.48
C GLY A 60 -28.84 5.36 23.72
N ARG A 61 -27.64 5.86 23.38
CA ARG A 61 -27.25 7.26 23.61
C ARG A 61 -27.65 8.21 22.46
N CYS A 62 -28.06 7.67 21.33
CA CYS A 62 -28.66 8.41 20.23
C CYS A 62 -29.66 7.54 19.48
N PRO A 63 -30.58 8.11 18.68
CA PRO A 63 -31.50 7.34 17.85
C PRO A 63 -30.77 6.40 16.90
N ALA A 64 -31.27 5.17 16.76
CA ALA A 64 -30.72 4.20 15.82
C ALA A 64 -30.84 4.73 14.38
N GLY A 65 -29.82 4.45 13.55
CA GLY A 65 -29.83 4.86 12.15
C GLY A 65 -29.27 6.26 11.89
N MET A 66 -28.90 7.05 12.90
CA MET A 66 -28.29 8.38 12.70
C MET A 66 -27.00 8.35 11.88
N GLU A 67 -26.29 7.22 11.83
CA GLU A 67 -25.09 7.08 10.99
C GLU A 67 -25.37 7.22 9.49
N HIS A 68 -26.63 7.03 9.06
CA HIS A 68 -27.05 7.21 7.67
C HIS A 68 -27.17 8.69 7.28
N ALA A 69 -27.35 9.58 8.25
CA ALA A 69 -27.39 11.03 8.03
C ALA A 69 -26.01 11.62 7.68
N ILE A 70 -24.92 10.89 7.96
CA ILE A 70 -23.57 11.34 7.62
C ILE A 70 -23.33 11.10 6.13
N PRO A 71 -23.07 12.16 5.31
CA PRO A 71 -22.88 11.99 3.88
C PRO A 71 -21.67 11.11 3.57
N GLY A 72 -21.84 10.18 2.64
CA GLY A 72 -20.74 9.36 2.11
C GLY A 72 -19.98 10.10 1.03
N PHE A 73 -18.68 9.85 0.96
CA PHE A 73 -17.94 10.23 -0.24
C PHE A 73 -18.22 9.21 -1.34
N ALA A 74 -18.76 9.68 -2.46
CA ALA A 74 -18.86 8.85 -3.65
C ALA A 74 -17.47 8.34 -4.01
N SER A 75 -17.35 7.02 -4.15
CA SER A 75 -16.16 6.44 -4.76
C SER A 75 -16.21 6.79 -6.23
N SER A 76 -15.41 7.74 -6.69
CA SER A 76 -15.31 8.00 -8.13
C SER A 76 -14.95 6.70 -8.83
N PRO A 77 -15.74 6.22 -9.81
CA PRO A 77 -15.38 5.09 -10.66
C PRO A 77 -14.09 5.38 -11.45
N LEU A 78 -13.78 6.66 -11.64
CA LEU A 78 -12.56 7.19 -12.24
C LEU A 78 -11.41 7.27 -11.23
N SER A 79 -11.17 6.19 -10.48
CA SER A 79 -9.92 6.08 -9.71
C SER A 79 -8.72 6.28 -10.66
N PRO A 80 -7.73 7.09 -10.31
CA PRO A 80 -6.58 7.32 -11.17
C PRO A 80 -5.88 5.99 -11.51
N LEU A 81 -5.19 5.96 -12.66
CA LEU A 81 -4.37 4.82 -13.04
C LEU A 81 -3.41 4.43 -11.91
N PRO A 82 -3.10 3.13 -11.77
CA PRO A 82 -2.09 2.69 -10.84
C PRO A 82 -0.79 3.47 -11.07
N ARG A 83 -0.24 4.03 -10.01
CA ARG A 83 1.02 4.76 -10.05
C ARG A 83 2.15 3.75 -9.87
N PHE A 84 2.93 3.50 -10.91
CA PHE A 84 4.03 2.55 -10.95
C PHE A 84 5.27 3.20 -11.53
N LEU A 85 6.42 2.56 -11.39
CA LEU A 85 7.68 2.91 -12.04
C LEU A 85 7.83 2.10 -13.32
N ALA A 86 8.46 2.67 -14.32
CA ALA A 86 8.90 1.95 -15.50
C ALA A 86 9.89 0.83 -15.10
N ALA A 87 10.03 -0.20 -15.92
CA ALA A 87 10.91 -1.34 -15.63
C ALA A 87 12.36 -0.87 -15.45
N GLU A 88 12.82 0.03 -16.30
CA GLU A 88 14.15 0.64 -16.27
C GLU A 88 14.40 1.41 -14.97
N ASP A 89 13.39 2.11 -14.46
CA ASP A 89 13.47 2.82 -13.19
C ASP A 89 13.55 1.85 -12.00
N VAL A 90 12.82 0.74 -12.06
CA VAL A 90 12.92 -0.32 -11.03
C VAL A 90 14.34 -0.88 -11.00
N GLU A 91 14.95 -1.18 -12.15
CA GLU A 91 16.33 -1.65 -12.23
C GLU A 91 17.33 -0.60 -11.72
N ARG A 92 17.11 0.68 -12.00
CA ARG A 92 17.93 1.78 -11.46
C ARG A 92 17.84 1.84 -9.93
N VAL A 93 16.65 1.64 -9.36
CA VAL A 93 16.49 1.58 -7.90
C VAL A 93 17.23 0.40 -7.30
N ILE A 94 17.16 -0.79 -7.92
CA ILE A 94 17.89 -1.99 -7.48
C ILE A 94 19.40 -1.73 -7.56
N SER A 95 19.88 -1.17 -8.67
CA SER A 95 21.29 -0.88 -8.91
C SER A 95 21.84 0.22 -8.00
N SER A 96 21.00 1.12 -7.49
CA SER A 96 21.42 2.15 -6.53
C SER A 96 21.84 1.61 -5.16
N CYS A 97 21.73 0.29 -4.94
CA CYS A 97 22.04 -0.38 -3.68
C CYS A 97 23.25 -1.33 -3.82
N ASN A 98 24.37 -0.85 -4.37
CA ASN A 98 25.56 -1.68 -4.65
C ASN A 98 26.85 -1.21 -3.96
N GLY A 99 26.81 -0.20 -3.08
CA GLY A 99 28.02 0.46 -2.59
C GLY A 99 28.49 0.01 -1.20
N TYR A 100 27.63 0.00 -0.21
CA TYR A 100 28.00 -0.17 1.20
C TYR A 100 27.33 -1.37 1.86
N ILE A 101 27.90 -1.84 2.97
CA ILE A 101 27.41 -3.00 3.74
C ILE A 101 25.92 -2.86 4.10
N PHE A 102 25.46 -1.68 4.48
CA PHE A 102 24.02 -1.44 4.76
C PHE A 102 23.15 -1.51 3.50
N GLU A 103 23.72 -1.29 2.31
CA GLU A 103 22.98 -1.38 1.04
C GLU A 103 22.72 -2.84 0.64
N LEU A 104 23.46 -3.80 1.18
CA LEU A 104 23.16 -5.22 1.00
C LEU A 104 21.76 -5.57 1.55
N ARG A 105 21.41 -5.02 2.73
CA ARG A 105 20.06 -5.13 3.28
C ARG A 105 19.05 -4.45 2.37
N ASP A 106 19.34 -3.23 1.97
CA ASP A 106 18.44 -2.40 1.18
C ASP A 106 18.15 -3.07 -0.16
N ARG A 107 19.17 -3.66 -0.81
CA ARG A 107 19.03 -4.42 -2.06
C ARG A 107 18.11 -5.63 -1.88
N ALA A 108 18.31 -6.44 -0.84
CA ALA A 108 17.48 -7.61 -0.58
C ALA A 108 16.01 -7.21 -0.32
N VAL A 109 15.79 -6.15 0.46
CA VAL A 109 14.44 -5.60 0.73
C VAL A 109 13.77 -5.11 -0.55
N ILE A 110 14.49 -4.38 -1.40
CA ILE A 110 13.95 -3.84 -2.66
C ILE A 110 13.61 -4.96 -3.64
N LEU A 111 14.47 -5.97 -3.75
CA LEU A 111 14.22 -7.13 -4.61
C LEU A 111 12.97 -7.92 -4.17
N LEU A 112 12.77 -8.14 -2.87
CA LEU A 112 11.54 -8.75 -2.35
C LEU A 112 10.28 -7.97 -2.72
N LEU A 113 10.35 -6.64 -2.67
CA LEU A 113 9.23 -5.77 -3.04
C LEU A 113 9.01 -5.72 -4.56
N ALA A 114 10.07 -5.65 -5.35
CA ALA A 114 10.01 -5.45 -6.80
C ALA A 114 9.74 -6.76 -7.57
N ARG A 115 10.34 -7.90 -7.16
CA ARG A 115 10.20 -9.19 -7.86
C ARG A 115 8.99 -9.99 -7.36
N LEU A 116 8.79 -10.06 -6.04
CA LEU A 116 7.71 -10.83 -5.43
C LEU A 116 6.49 -9.98 -5.06
N GLY A 117 6.58 -8.66 -5.20
CA GLY A 117 5.50 -7.75 -4.86
C GLY A 117 5.07 -7.84 -3.39
N LEU A 118 5.97 -8.15 -2.46
CA LEU A 118 5.64 -8.28 -1.03
C LEU A 118 5.13 -6.95 -0.46
N ARG A 119 4.34 -7.04 0.61
CA ARG A 119 3.98 -5.85 1.39
C ARG A 119 5.14 -5.46 2.31
N ALA A 120 5.29 -4.17 2.61
CA ALA A 120 6.30 -3.71 3.56
C ALA A 120 6.24 -4.39 4.93
N SER A 121 5.04 -4.75 5.39
CA SER A 121 4.87 -5.50 6.64
C SER A 121 5.30 -6.96 6.53
N GLU A 122 5.12 -7.59 5.37
CA GLU A 122 5.56 -8.97 5.12
C GLU A 122 7.08 -9.04 5.09
N VAL A 123 7.73 -8.10 4.42
CA VAL A 123 9.21 -7.99 4.43
C VAL A 123 9.75 -7.73 5.84
N ALA A 124 9.11 -6.83 6.59
CA ALA A 124 9.56 -6.49 7.94
C ALA A 124 9.41 -7.66 8.94
N GLN A 125 8.42 -8.51 8.74
CA GLN A 125 8.08 -9.64 9.62
C GLN A 125 8.64 -10.97 9.13
N LEU A 126 9.38 -10.99 8.03
CA LEU A 126 9.97 -12.19 7.45
C LEU A 126 10.97 -12.82 8.42
N LYS A 127 10.78 -14.09 8.75
CA LYS A 127 11.62 -14.86 9.66
C LYS A 127 12.52 -15.82 8.90
N PHE A 128 13.57 -16.28 9.56
CA PHE A 128 14.44 -17.32 9.00
C PHE A 128 13.69 -18.63 8.69
N THR A 129 12.71 -18.98 9.52
CA THR A 129 11.84 -20.16 9.35
C THR A 129 10.90 -20.07 8.18
N ASP A 130 10.70 -18.87 7.63
CA ASP A 130 9.79 -18.64 6.51
C ASP A 130 10.47 -18.87 5.15
N ILE A 131 11.80 -19.08 5.15
CA ILE A 131 12.60 -19.31 3.93
C ILE A 131 13.00 -20.78 3.85
N ASP A 132 12.46 -21.46 2.86
CA ASP A 132 12.90 -22.81 2.50
C ASP A 132 13.99 -22.74 1.43
N TRP A 133 15.23 -22.79 1.89
CA TRP A 133 16.41 -22.75 1.02
C TRP A 133 16.56 -23.98 0.13
N ARG A 134 16.05 -25.14 0.58
CA ARG A 134 16.13 -26.39 -0.20
C ARG A 134 15.23 -26.36 -1.42
N ASN A 135 13.99 -25.91 -1.22
CA ASN A 135 12.98 -25.88 -2.26
C ASN A 135 12.93 -24.53 -2.98
N GLY A 136 13.75 -23.55 -2.59
CA GLY A 136 13.76 -22.22 -3.16
C GLY A 136 12.39 -21.55 -3.00
N ALA A 137 11.82 -21.57 -1.81
CA ALA A 137 10.48 -21.04 -1.54
C ALA A 137 10.47 -20.12 -0.32
N ILE A 138 9.53 -19.20 -0.31
CA ILE A 138 9.27 -18.29 0.80
C ILE A 138 7.82 -18.43 1.23
N THR A 139 7.59 -18.72 2.51
CA THR A 139 6.27 -18.84 3.11
C THR A 139 5.88 -17.54 3.78
N LEU A 140 4.70 -17.03 3.47
CA LEU A 140 4.21 -15.77 3.98
C LEU A 140 2.91 -15.97 4.74
N CYS A 141 2.84 -15.41 5.93
CA CYS A 141 1.64 -15.45 6.75
C CYS A 141 0.73 -14.26 6.39
N GLY A 142 -0.36 -14.53 5.69
CA GLY A 142 -1.37 -13.55 5.33
C GLY A 142 -2.29 -13.18 6.50
N LYS A 143 -3.10 -12.13 6.32
CA LYS A 143 -4.13 -11.73 7.29
C LYS A 143 -5.16 -12.86 7.46
N GLY A 144 -5.27 -13.43 8.66
CA GLY A 144 -6.12 -14.60 8.97
C GLY A 144 -5.34 -15.92 9.06
N ARG A 145 -4.02 -15.88 9.30
CA ARG A 145 -3.11 -17.03 9.49
C ARG A 145 -3.01 -18.00 8.29
N ARG A 146 -3.49 -17.61 7.12
CA ARG A 146 -3.26 -18.40 5.90
C ARG A 146 -1.79 -18.29 5.52
N GLN A 147 -1.14 -19.43 5.40
CA GLN A 147 0.20 -19.53 4.87
C GLN A 147 0.11 -19.69 3.34
N GLU A 148 0.86 -18.89 2.64
CA GLU A 148 0.97 -18.93 1.18
C GLU A 148 2.45 -18.99 0.82
N SER A 149 2.82 -19.98 0.01
CA SER A 149 4.19 -20.18 -0.44
C SER A 149 4.36 -19.54 -1.83
N LEU A 150 5.47 -18.85 -2.01
CA LEU A 150 5.91 -18.29 -3.30
C LEU A 150 7.28 -18.84 -3.66
N PRO A 151 7.57 -19.04 -4.96
CA PRO A 151 8.92 -19.35 -5.39
C PRO A 151 9.85 -18.16 -5.05
N LEU A 152 11.05 -18.46 -4.55
CA LEU A 152 12.10 -17.51 -4.26
C LEU A 152 13.05 -17.41 -5.46
N PRO A 153 13.00 -16.33 -6.26
CA PRO A 153 13.92 -16.17 -7.38
C PRO A 153 15.38 -16.18 -6.92
N GLN A 154 16.27 -16.77 -7.71
CA GLN A 154 17.68 -16.88 -7.38
C GLN A 154 18.34 -15.54 -7.04
N GLU A 155 18.01 -14.48 -7.80
CA GLU A 155 18.50 -13.13 -7.55
C GLU A 155 18.15 -12.64 -6.13
N VAL A 156 16.91 -12.89 -5.70
CA VAL A 156 16.42 -12.50 -4.37
C VAL A 156 17.09 -13.31 -3.28
N GLY A 157 17.18 -14.63 -3.47
CA GLY A 157 17.86 -15.54 -2.55
C GLY A 157 19.32 -15.16 -2.33
N ASN A 158 20.06 -14.91 -3.42
CA ASN A 158 21.46 -14.49 -3.37
C ASN A 158 21.62 -13.16 -2.60
N ALA A 159 20.76 -12.20 -2.84
CA ALA A 159 20.80 -10.91 -2.14
C ALA A 159 20.54 -11.06 -0.63
N ILE A 160 19.61 -11.94 -0.24
CA ILE A 160 19.35 -12.23 1.17
C ILE A 160 20.57 -12.91 1.79
N LEU A 161 21.16 -13.93 1.14
CA LEU A 161 22.34 -14.62 1.64
C LEU A 161 23.53 -13.68 1.79
N LEU A 162 23.76 -12.79 0.82
CA LEU A 162 24.81 -11.80 0.89
C LEU A 162 24.63 -10.84 2.08
N TYR A 163 23.40 -10.38 2.30
CA TYR A 163 23.10 -9.58 3.48
C TYR A 163 23.33 -10.33 4.79
N LEU A 164 22.88 -11.58 4.87
CA LEU A 164 23.04 -12.39 6.08
C LEU A 164 24.51 -12.63 6.43
N ASN A 165 25.35 -12.88 5.42
CA ASN A 165 26.74 -13.21 5.61
C ASN A 165 27.63 -11.98 5.89
N GLN A 166 27.32 -10.83 5.30
CA GLN A 166 28.21 -9.67 5.32
C GLN A 166 27.60 -8.41 5.94
N GLY A 167 26.27 -8.27 5.90
CA GLY A 167 25.62 -6.99 6.24
C GLY A 167 24.75 -7.03 7.48
N ARG A 168 24.39 -8.21 7.99
CA ARG A 168 23.47 -8.31 9.11
C ARG A 168 24.19 -8.17 10.44
N PRO A 169 23.79 -7.18 11.28
CA PRO A 169 24.34 -7.08 12.64
C PRO A 169 24.06 -8.35 13.47
N PRO A 170 24.94 -8.71 14.40
CA PRO A 170 24.77 -9.89 15.26
C PRO A 170 23.67 -9.64 16.32
N LEU A 171 22.43 -9.81 15.92
CA LEU A 171 21.24 -9.62 16.76
C LEU A 171 20.44 -10.92 16.85
N ARG A 172 20.09 -11.33 18.10
CA ARG A 172 19.29 -12.53 18.36
C ARG A 172 17.81 -12.24 18.22
N VAL A 173 17.32 -12.10 16.99
CA VAL A 173 15.91 -11.97 16.66
C VAL A 173 15.55 -12.94 15.54
N ALA A 174 14.29 -13.37 15.50
CA ALA A 174 13.82 -14.34 14.52
C ALA A 174 13.66 -13.71 13.12
N GLU A 175 13.53 -12.40 13.05
CA GLU A 175 13.37 -11.66 11.79
C GLU A 175 14.68 -11.61 11.01
N VAL A 176 14.56 -11.78 9.69
CA VAL A 176 15.68 -11.71 8.75
C VAL A 176 16.29 -10.31 8.72
N PHE A 177 15.43 -9.27 8.63
CA PHE A 177 15.88 -7.90 8.44
C PHE A 177 15.89 -7.10 9.74
N THR A 178 16.98 -6.39 9.97
CA THR A 178 17.21 -5.57 11.16
C THR A 178 17.59 -4.14 10.80
N THR A 179 17.54 -3.24 11.77
CA THR A 179 18.17 -1.93 11.64
C THR A 179 19.68 -2.09 11.61
N VAL A 180 20.40 -1.20 10.89
CA VAL A 180 21.86 -1.19 10.81
C VAL A 180 22.48 -0.12 11.72
N LEU A 181 21.67 0.78 12.24
CA LEU A 181 22.05 1.80 13.20
C LEU A 181 21.35 1.55 14.54
N ALA A 182 21.98 1.94 15.62
CA ALA A 182 21.41 1.87 16.97
C ALA A 182 20.11 2.69 17.08
N PRO A 183 19.12 2.19 17.81
CA PRO A 183 19.06 0.90 18.48
C PRO A 183 18.86 -0.25 17.50
N LEU A 184 19.69 -1.31 17.65
CA LEU A 184 19.59 -2.51 16.82
C LEU A 184 18.33 -3.29 17.18
N ARG A 185 17.45 -3.50 16.22
CA ARG A 185 16.17 -4.21 16.39
C ARG A 185 15.67 -4.75 15.05
N ALA A 186 14.64 -5.60 15.09
CA ALA A 186 13.93 -6.02 13.89
C ALA A 186 13.43 -4.80 13.09
N LEU A 187 13.50 -4.92 11.76
CA LEU A 187 13.06 -3.87 10.86
C LEU A 187 11.54 -3.69 10.96
N THR A 188 11.09 -2.45 10.97
CA THR A 188 9.65 -2.13 10.98
C THR A 188 9.13 -1.86 9.58
N ARG A 189 7.80 -1.89 9.39
CA ARG A 189 7.15 -1.45 8.15
C ARG A 189 7.58 -0.04 7.75
N ALA A 190 7.73 0.87 8.72
CA ALA A 190 8.20 2.22 8.46
C ALA A 190 9.66 2.23 7.98
N GLY A 191 10.51 1.36 8.57
CA GLY A 191 11.89 1.16 8.14
C GLY A 191 11.99 0.68 6.70
N VAL A 192 11.19 -0.31 6.29
CA VAL A 192 11.11 -0.75 4.89
C VAL A 192 10.73 0.41 3.96
N THR A 193 9.74 1.22 4.36
CA THR A 193 9.34 2.39 3.58
C THR A 193 10.47 3.43 3.48
N HIS A 194 11.23 3.60 4.54
CA HIS A 194 12.39 4.52 4.57
C HIS A 194 13.50 4.03 3.62
N ILE A 195 13.80 2.73 3.61
CA ILE A 195 14.75 2.11 2.68
C ILE A 195 14.36 2.42 1.23
N VAL A 196 13.11 2.18 0.85
CA VAL A 196 12.65 2.44 -0.52
C VAL A 196 12.78 3.93 -0.88
N ARG A 197 12.40 4.84 0.03
CA ARG A 197 12.58 6.28 -0.19
C ARG A 197 14.03 6.66 -0.39
N GLY A 198 14.93 6.08 0.40
CA GLY A 198 16.37 6.27 0.27
C GLY A 198 16.90 5.81 -1.09
N ALA A 199 16.50 4.63 -1.53
CA ALA A 199 16.90 4.07 -2.81
C ALA A 199 16.36 4.87 -4.01
N LEU A 200 15.09 5.29 -3.97
CA LEU A 200 14.50 6.18 -4.99
C LEU A 200 15.29 7.49 -5.12
N ARG A 201 15.67 8.09 -3.98
CA ARG A 201 16.48 9.31 -3.96
C ARG A 201 17.88 9.08 -4.52
N ARG A 202 18.55 7.97 -4.16
CA ARG A 202 19.88 7.61 -4.70
C ARG A 202 19.83 7.39 -6.21
N ALA A 203 18.76 6.75 -6.69
CA ALA A 203 18.55 6.54 -8.12
C ALA A 203 18.12 7.80 -8.89
N GLY A 204 17.88 8.94 -8.22
CA GLY A 204 17.41 10.18 -8.85
C GLY A 204 15.98 10.07 -9.41
N ILE A 205 15.14 9.18 -8.84
CA ILE A 205 13.80 8.91 -9.36
C ILE A 205 12.77 9.68 -8.54
N ASN A 206 12.01 10.55 -9.22
CA ASN A 206 10.84 11.21 -8.65
C ASN A 206 9.62 10.30 -8.78
N ALA A 207 9.41 9.44 -7.79
CA ALA A 207 8.32 8.47 -7.83
C ALA A 207 6.95 9.14 -7.59
N PRO A 208 5.90 8.70 -8.30
CA PRO A 208 4.54 9.22 -8.14
C PRO A 208 3.94 8.90 -6.75
N ILE A 209 4.50 7.94 -6.03
CA ILE A 209 4.19 7.57 -4.65
C ILE A 209 5.51 7.26 -3.93
N ASN A 210 5.80 7.98 -2.86
CA ASN A 210 7.00 7.76 -2.07
C ASN A 210 6.79 6.63 -1.04
N GLY A 211 7.22 5.41 -1.36
CA GLY A 211 7.20 4.30 -0.41
C GLY A 211 7.11 2.91 -1.05
N ALA A 212 7.10 1.88 -0.23
CA ALA A 212 7.16 0.49 -0.66
C ALA A 212 6.02 0.05 -1.62
N HIS A 213 4.89 0.73 -1.58
CA HIS A 213 3.76 0.44 -2.45
C HIS A 213 4.06 0.66 -3.93
N VAL A 214 4.94 1.62 -4.28
CA VAL A 214 5.27 1.87 -5.69
C VAL A 214 5.91 0.65 -6.33
N LEU A 215 6.86 -0.01 -5.66
CA LEU A 215 7.52 -1.21 -6.17
C LEU A 215 6.54 -2.38 -6.34
N ARG A 216 5.61 -2.56 -5.39
CA ARG A 216 4.56 -3.56 -5.51
C ARG A 216 3.60 -3.27 -6.68
N HIS A 217 3.26 -2.00 -6.92
CA HIS A 217 2.46 -1.61 -8.09
C HIS A 217 3.23 -1.86 -9.38
N SER A 218 4.54 -1.57 -9.40
CA SER A 218 5.40 -1.86 -10.54
C SER A 218 5.47 -3.35 -10.82
N ALA A 219 5.67 -4.20 -9.80
CA ALA A 219 5.64 -5.65 -9.94
C ALA A 219 4.34 -6.16 -10.57
N ALA A 220 3.18 -5.68 -10.08
CA ALA A 220 1.89 -6.04 -10.64
C ALA A 220 1.74 -5.64 -12.12
N THR A 221 2.14 -4.42 -12.45
CA THR A 221 2.05 -3.90 -13.82
C THR A 221 3.01 -4.63 -14.76
N THR A 222 4.22 -4.95 -14.29
CA THR A 222 5.20 -5.73 -15.07
C THR A 222 4.68 -7.13 -15.36
N MET A 223 4.09 -7.83 -14.39
CA MET A 223 3.48 -9.14 -14.59
C MET A 223 2.38 -9.11 -15.67
N LEU A 224 1.49 -8.11 -15.61
CA LEU A 224 0.43 -7.94 -16.62
C LEU A 224 1.01 -7.68 -18.02
N ARG A 225 2.00 -6.79 -18.13
CA ARG A 225 2.67 -6.50 -19.41
C ARG A 225 3.41 -7.70 -19.99
N GLN A 226 3.82 -8.64 -19.14
CA GLN A 226 4.40 -9.92 -19.54
C GLN A 226 3.36 -10.99 -19.86
N GLY A 227 2.07 -10.64 -19.90
CA GLY A 227 0.98 -11.55 -20.27
C GLY A 227 0.37 -12.34 -19.11
N ALA A 228 0.73 -12.05 -17.86
CA ALA A 228 0.07 -12.70 -16.74
C ALA A 228 -1.40 -12.24 -16.63
N SER A 229 -2.32 -13.19 -16.43
CA SER A 229 -3.72 -12.86 -16.19
C SER A 229 -3.94 -12.08 -14.90
N LEU A 230 -5.00 -11.29 -14.81
CA LEU A 230 -5.40 -10.61 -13.56
C LEU A 230 -5.59 -11.59 -12.40
N ALA A 231 -6.06 -12.83 -12.69
CA ALA A 231 -6.16 -13.88 -11.69
C ALA A 231 -4.79 -14.34 -11.18
N GLY A 232 -3.81 -14.50 -12.08
CA GLY A 232 -2.42 -14.80 -11.75
C GLY A 232 -1.78 -13.71 -10.90
N VAL A 233 -1.91 -12.44 -11.31
CA VAL A 233 -1.42 -11.30 -10.54
C VAL A 233 -2.09 -11.24 -9.15
N ARG A 234 -3.40 -11.50 -9.07
CA ARG A 234 -4.13 -11.59 -7.79
C ARG A 234 -3.54 -12.66 -6.88
N ALA A 235 -3.24 -13.84 -7.42
CA ALA A 235 -2.65 -14.94 -6.67
C ALA A 235 -1.26 -14.57 -6.14
N VAL A 236 -0.35 -14.10 -7.01
CA VAL A 236 1.01 -13.70 -6.60
C VAL A 236 1.00 -12.57 -5.58
N LEU A 237 0.16 -11.56 -5.77
CA LEU A 237 0.06 -10.43 -4.84
C LEU A 237 -0.78 -10.75 -3.59
N ARG A 238 -1.43 -11.89 -3.53
CA ARG A 238 -2.26 -12.31 -2.38
C ARG A 238 -3.32 -11.27 -2.03
N HIS A 239 -4.07 -10.81 -3.05
CA HIS A 239 -5.17 -9.89 -2.84
C HIS A 239 -6.42 -10.65 -2.41
N ARG A 240 -6.96 -10.36 -1.22
CA ARG A 240 -8.20 -10.97 -0.72
C ARG A 240 -9.42 -10.61 -1.56
N SER A 241 -9.45 -9.39 -2.10
CA SER A 241 -10.56 -8.88 -2.91
C SER A 241 -10.14 -8.73 -4.37
N ALA A 242 -10.95 -9.26 -5.28
CA ALA A 242 -10.82 -9.04 -6.71
C ALA A 242 -10.81 -7.52 -7.05
N ARG A 243 -11.58 -6.72 -6.30
CA ARG A 243 -11.63 -5.26 -6.46
C ARG A 243 -10.26 -4.60 -6.31
N THR A 244 -9.37 -5.16 -5.46
CA THR A 244 -8.01 -4.61 -5.32
C THR A 244 -7.18 -4.86 -6.58
N THR A 245 -7.37 -6.01 -7.24
CA THR A 245 -6.65 -6.35 -8.47
C THR A 245 -7.30 -5.69 -9.68
N ALA A 246 -8.62 -5.49 -9.69
CA ALA A 246 -9.34 -4.79 -10.76
C ALA A 246 -8.80 -3.37 -11.00
N HIS A 247 -8.11 -2.78 -10.01
CA HIS A 247 -7.42 -1.50 -10.19
C HIS A 247 -6.34 -1.57 -11.29
N TYR A 248 -5.73 -2.74 -11.48
CA TYR A 248 -4.71 -2.97 -12.51
C TYR A 248 -5.29 -3.32 -13.88
N ALA A 249 -6.58 -3.68 -13.99
CA ALA A 249 -7.23 -3.93 -15.27
C ALA A 249 -7.11 -2.72 -16.21
N LYS A 250 -7.03 -1.51 -15.67
CA LYS A 250 -6.84 -0.27 -16.44
C LYS A 250 -5.50 -0.14 -17.15
N VAL A 251 -4.51 -0.95 -16.80
CA VAL A 251 -3.18 -0.98 -17.42
C VAL A 251 -2.94 -2.26 -18.21
N ASP A 252 -3.93 -3.14 -18.22
CA ASP A 252 -3.95 -4.33 -19.08
C ASP A 252 -4.46 -3.94 -20.48
N PHE A 253 -3.51 -3.53 -21.31
CA PHE A 253 -3.81 -3.01 -22.65
C PHE A 253 -4.41 -4.08 -23.57
N ASN A 254 -3.98 -5.34 -23.42
CA ASN A 254 -4.49 -6.44 -24.21
C ASN A 254 -5.96 -6.70 -23.89
N LEU A 255 -6.31 -6.81 -22.61
CA LEU A 255 -7.69 -6.96 -22.19
C LEU A 255 -8.56 -5.76 -22.61
N LEU A 256 -8.01 -4.54 -22.55
CA LEU A 256 -8.74 -3.35 -22.99
C LEU A 256 -9.00 -3.36 -24.50
N LEU A 257 -8.07 -3.86 -25.31
CA LEU A 257 -8.24 -4.01 -26.76
C LEU A 257 -9.29 -5.08 -27.10
N GLU A 258 -9.36 -6.19 -26.35
CA GLU A 258 -10.36 -7.24 -26.56
C GLU A 258 -11.80 -6.75 -26.31
N ILE A 259 -12.00 -5.83 -25.38
CA ILE A 259 -13.32 -5.29 -25.03
C ILE A 259 -13.62 -3.92 -25.65
N ALA A 260 -12.63 -3.32 -26.31
CA ALA A 260 -12.81 -2.05 -26.99
C ALA A 260 -13.74 -2.22 -28.18
N GLN A 261 -14.83 -1.45 -28.21
CA GLN A 261 -15.66 -1.36 -29.41
C GLN A 261 -14.91 -0.58 -30.48
N PRO A 262 -15.09 -0.95 -31.78
CA PRO A 262 -14.52 -0.16 -32.87
C PRO A 262 -15.06 1.27 -32.79
N TRP A 263 -14.18 2.22 -33.08
CA TRP A 263 -14.58 3.63 -33.10
C TRP A 263 -15.67 3.81 -34.18
N PRO A 264 -16.77 4.53 -33.87
CA PRO A 264 -17.78 4.78 -34.91
C PRO A 264 -17.14 5.48 -36.09
N GLU A 265 -17.24 4.89 -37.24
CA GLU A 265 -16.85 5.55 -38.49
C GLU A 265 -17.75 6.77 -38.68
N VAL A 266 -17.15 7.96 -38.58
CA VAL A 266 -17.83 9.19 -38.92
C VAL A 266 -17.98 9.17 -40.42
N SER A 267 -19.21 8.86 -40.92
CA SER A 267 -19.52 9.04 -42.33
C SER A 267 -19.23 10.49 -42.67
N SER A 268 -18.19 10.70 -43.47
CA SER A 268 -17.91 12.03 -44.02
C SER A 268 -19.13 12.46 -44.86
N CYS A 269 -19.82 13.49 -44.38
CA CYS A 269 -20.81 14.22 -45.16
C CYS A 269 -20.13 14.97 -46.30
#